data_31421a541a3816f8a8d42bcb8c948dfd
#
_entry.id   31421a541a3816f8a8d42bcb8c948dfd
#
_cell.length_a   1.000
_cell.length_b   1.000
_cell.length_c   1.000
_cell.angle_alpha   90.00
_cell.angle_beta   90.00
_cell.angle_gamma   90.00
#
_symmetry.space_group_name_H-M   'P 1'
#
loop_
_entity.id
_entity.type
_entity.pdbx_description
1 polymer ?
#
loop_
_entity_poly.entity_id
_entity_poly.type
_entity_poly.pdbx_seq_one_letter_code
_entity_poly.pdbx_strand_id
1 'polypeptide(L)'
;MNGNIGLILSGVSPVVTGTNLYLLITDVLMKKYLIIVLLLVFAFPSAVNAQKVGLKTNALYWATSTPNLGVEVGMGDRFTFYFEGGYNPWTLNKDIEVNRKLKHFLISPEVRYWFCESFNGHFVGINANYTQFNLSAIPIPNVFLTTNSTGPLVDGSRVTRNQGWAAGAGLTYGYQWILGKNWNIEATVGLGYWYTLYDQYENRKCGLFQQTVERHLFGPTRCGLSFIYLFK
;
A
#
# COMPACT_ATOMS: atom_id res chain seq x y z
N MET A 1 51.68 32.27 48.90
CA MET A 1 52.11 32.43 47.51
C MET A 1 50.98 32.01 46.61
N ASN A 2 50.59 32.92 45.77
CA ASN A 2 49.33 32.91 45.01
C ASN A 2 49.33 31.87 43.85
N GLY A 3 48.26 31.11 43.75
CA GLY A 3 47.94 30.33 42.58
C GLY A 3 46.54 30.61 42.12
N ASN A 4 46.40 31.32 41.00
CA ASN A 4 45.16 31.67 40.36
C ASN A 4 44.50 30.44 39.71
N ILE A 5 43.27 30.15 40.10
CA ILE A 5 42.39 29.17 39.42
C ILE A 5 41.62 29.95 38.34
N GLY A 6 42.04 29.78 37.10
CA GLY A 6 41.33 30.28 35.94
C GLY A 6 40.13 29.38 35.61
N LEU A 7 38.92 29.90 35.79
CA LEU A 7 37.67 29.28 35.37
C LEU A 7 37.50 29.47 33.85
N ILE A 8 37.67 28.41 33.07
CA ILE A 8 37.35 28.40 31.62
C ILE A 8 35.90 28.03 31.48
N LEU A 9 35.03 29.03 31.30
CA LEU A 9 33.66 28.86 30.85
C LEU A 9 33.70 28.64 29.32
N SER A 10 33.69 27.35 28.86
CA SER A 10 33.45 27.01 27.48
C SER A 10 31.92 27.05 27.21
N GLY A 11 31.46 28.18 26.77
CA GLY A 11 30.11 28.33 26.23
C GLY A 11 30.03 27.62 24.87
N VAL A 12 29.50 26.38 24.85
CA VAL A 12 29.13 25.71 23.62
C VAL A 12 27.76 26.23 23.24
N SER A 13 27.69 27.18 22.33
CA SER A 13 26.47 27.53 21.63
C SER A 13 26.06 26.34 20.73
N PRO A 14 24.81 25.85 20.81
CA PRO A 14 24.36 24.86 19.83
C PRO A 14 24.26 25.54 18.46
N VAL A 15 25.18 25.23 17.58
CA VAL A 15 25.05 25.55 16.14
C VAL A 15 23.87 24.78 15.60
N VAL A 16 22.73 25.45 15.53
CA VAL A 16 21.57 24.91 14.82
C VAL A 16 21.94 24.90 13.32
N THR A 17 22.44 23.78 12.87
CA THR A 17 22.75 23.58 11.45
C THR A 17 21.47 23.69 10.64
N GLY A 18 21.51 24.43 9.52
CA GLY A 18 20.33 24.71 8.67
C GLY A 18 19.55 23.47 8.22
N THR A 19 20.17 22.29 8.24
CA THR A 19 19.55 20.99 7.98
C THR A 19 18.43 20.63 8.97
N ASN A 20 18.58 20.98 10.26
CA ASN A 20 17.53 20.70 11.25
C ASN A 20 16.31 21.61 11.08
N LEU A 21 16.51 22.85 10.64
CA LEU A 21 15.41 23.78 10.37
C LEU A 21 14.60 23.36 9.14
N TYR A 22 15.26 22.91 8.07
CA TYR A 22 14.58 22.39 6.88
C TYR A 22 13.74 21.14 7.19
N LEU A 23 14.27 20.19 7.95
CA LEU A 23 13.54 18.98 8.36
C LEU A 23 12.31 19.34 9.23
N LEU A 24 12.43 20.30 10.10
CA LEU A 24 11.33 20.75 10.96
C LEU A 24 10.24 21.47 10.16
N ILE A 25 10.61 22.31 9.19
CA ILE A 25 9.67 23.01 8.31
C ILE A 25 8.94 22.00 7.40
N THR A 26 9.65 21.03 6.83
CA THR A 26 9.03 19.99 5.97
C THR A 26 8.07 19.10 6.75
N ASP A 27 8.40 18.74 7.99
CA ASP A 27 7.53 17.95 8.86
C ASP A 27 6.25 18.70 9.26
N VAL A 28 6.36 19.98 9.58
CA VAL A 28 5.21 20.85 9.89
C VAL A 28 4.33 21.08 8.66
N LEU A 29 4.93 21.31 7.50
CA LEU A 29 4.19 21.45 6.23
C LEU A 29 3.48 20.16 5.86
N MET A 30 4.13 19.01 5.94
CA MET A 30 3.49 17.69 5.66
C MET A 30 2.31 17.45 6.61
N LYS A 31 2.44 17.70 7.89
CA LYS A 31 1.34 17.57 8.86
C LYS A 31 0.18 18.52 8.53
N LYS A 32 0.48 19.76 8.16
CA LYS A 32 -0.54 20.74 7.75
C LYS A 32 -1.31 20.28 6.51
N TYR A 33 -0.60 19.82 5.47
CA TYR A 33 -1.26 19.30 4.26
C TYR A 33 -2.04 18.02 4.54
N LEU A 34 -1.53 17.12 5.37
CA LEU A 34 -2.24 15.93 5.80
C LEU A 34 -3.56 16.27 6.50
N ILE A 35 -3.56 17.25 7.39
CA ILE A 35 -4.77 17.74 8.09
C ILE A 35 -5.75 18.36 7.09
N ILE A 36 -5.27 19.18 6.14
CA ILE A 36 -6.11 19.80 5.12
C ILE A 36 -6.76 18.70 4.22
N VAL A 37 -6.00 17.71 3.79
CA VAL A 37 -6.51 16.58 3.02
C VAL A 37 -7.54 15.79 3.83
N LEU A 38 -7.25 15.53 5.10
CA LEU A 38 -8.18 14.86 6.02
C LEU A 38 -9.48 15.66 6.19
N LEU A 39 -9.39 16.98 6.40
CA LEU A 39 -10.55 17.86 6.48
C LEU A 39 -11.35 17.93 5.18
N LEU A 40 -10.70 17.94 4.03
CA LEU A 40 -11.36 17.85 2.72
C LEU A 40 -12.11 16.52 2.56
N VAL A 41 -11.50 15.40 2.95
CA VAL A 41 -12.15 14.08 2.91
C VAL A 41 -13.37 14.03 3.83
N PHE A 42 -13.33 14.66 5.02
CA PHE A 42 -14.46 14.72 5.94
C PHE A 42 -15.51 15.80 5.58
N ALA A 43 -15.15 16.85 4.82
CA ALA A 43 -16.09 17.88 4.38
C ALA A 43 -16.97 17.43 3.20
N PHE A 44 -16.54 16.46 2.42
CA PHE A 44 -17.29 15.92 1.28
C PHE A 44 -18.68 15.31 1.62
N PRO A 45 -18.92 14.68 2.78
CA PRO A 45 -20.21 14.06 3.08
C PRO A 45 -21.37 15.03 3.29
N SER A 46 -21.09 16.31 3.53
CA SER A 46 -22.14 17.27 3.95
C SER A 46 -23.03 17.77 2.80
N ALA A 47 -22.71 17.48 1.55
CA ALA A 47 -23.37 18.06 0.38
C ALA A 47 -24.31 17.09 -0.37
N VAL A 48 -24.44 15.82 0.06
CA VAL A 48 -25.15 14.82 -0.74
C VAL A 48 -26.17 14.04 0.09
N ASN A 49 -27.40 14.51 0.05
CA ASN A 49 -28.56 13.72 0.44
C ASN A 49 -28.69 12.51 -0.51
N ALA A 50 -28.68 11.27 0.05
CA ALA A 50 -28.86 9.99 -0.63
C ALA A 50 -27.62 9.34 -1.26
N GLN A 51 -26.40 9.55 -0.73
CA GLN A 51 -25.25 8.75 -1.16
C GLN A 51 -25.31 7.35 -0.56
N LYS A 52 -25.34 6.33 -1.44
CA LYS A 52 -25.11 4.94 -1.03
C LYS A 52 -23.64 4.78 -0.66
N VAL A 53 -23.36 4.28 0.53
CA VAL A 53 -22.00 3.98 1.00
C VAL A 53 -21.86 2.48 1.18
N GLY A 54 -20.82 1.89 0.63
CA GLY A 54 -20.48 0.47 0.78
C GLY A 54 -19.18 0.27 1.55
N LEU A 55 -19.21 -0.61 2.53
CA LEU A 55 -18.01 -1.13 3.18
C LEU A 55 -17.66 -2.48 2.56
N LYS A 56 -16.40 -2.65 2.12
CA LYS A 56 -15.96 -3.84 1.38
C LYS A 56 -14.76 -4.51 2.04
N THR A 57 -14.71 -5.84 1.90
CA THR A 57 -13.52 -6.63 2.20
C THR A 57 -13.28 -7.66 1.10
N ASN A 58 -12.04 -7.79 0.66
CA ASN A 58 -11.64 -8.71 -0.41
C ASN A 58 -11.18 -10.04 0.18
N ALA A 59 -11.91 -11.11 -0.12
CA ALA A 59 -11.63 -12.45 0.38
C ALA A 59 -10.29 -13.01 -0.12
N LEU A 60 -9.83 -12.63 -1.33
CA LEU A 60 -8.55 -13.10 -1.84
C LEU A 60 -7.37 -12.57 -1.02
N TYR A 61 -7.47 -11.38 -0.45
CA TYR A 61 -6.43 -10.86 0.45
C TYR A 61 -6.41 -11.61 1.77
N TRP A 62 -7.55 -12.06 2.26
CA TRP A 62 -7.62 -12.92 3.46
C TRP A 62 -6.94 -14.27 3.25
N ALA A 63 -6.99 -14.83 2.02
CA ALA A 63 -6.26 -16.06 1.67
C ALA A 63 -4.74 -15.89 1.83
N THR A 64 -4.20 -14.68 1.67
CA THR A 64 -2.80 -14.33 1.94
C THR A 64 -2.59 -13.76 3.34
N SER A 65 -3.55 -13.92 4.25
CA SER A 65 -3.52 -13.35 5.61
C SER A 65 -3.30 -11.83 5.63
N THR A 66 -3.84 -11.13 4.63
CA THR A 66 -3.77 -9.67 4.52
C THR A 66 -5.11 -9.04 4.90
N PRO A 67 -5.29 -8.55 6.14
CA PRO A 67 -6.41 -7.72 6.49
C PRO A 67 -6.56 -6.55 5.54
N ASN A 68 -7.78 -6.35 5.04
CA ASN A 68 -8.08 -5.29 4.09
C ASN A 68 -9.47 -4.72 4.34
N LEU A 69 -9.62 -3.45 4.04
CA LEU A 69 -10.87 -2.74 4.14
C LEU A 69 -10.97 -1.73 3.01
N GLY A 70 -12.14 -1.65 2.41
CA GLY A 70 -12.44 -0.68 1.38
C GLY A 70 -13.75 0.05 1.66
N VAL A 71 -13.80 1.30 1.26
CA VAL A 71 -15.00 2.14 1.31
C VAL A 71 -15.34 2.58 -0.10
N GLU A 72 -16.58 2.40 -0.49
CA GLU A 72 -17.10 2.88 -1.77
C GLU A 72 -18.24 3.84 -1.55
N VAL A 73 -18.17 4.99 -2.20
CA VAL A 73 -19.15 6.07 -2.07
C VAL A 73 -19.77 6.36 -3.44
N GLY A 74 -21.10 6.37 -3.51
CA GLY A 74 -21.82 6.77 -4.72
C GLY A 74 -21.63 8.26 -5.02
N MET A 75 -21.26 8.59 -6.25
CA MET A 75 -21.14 9.96 -6.77
C MET A 75 -22.21 10.25 -7.82
N GLY A 76 -23.46 9.89 -7.53
CA GLY A 76 -24.60 9.96 -8.44
C GLY A 76 -25.06 8.58 -8.90
N ASP A 77 -25.82 8.52 -10.02
CA ASP A 77 -26.52 7.31 -10.43
C ASP A 77 -25.59 6.22 -10.96
N ARG A 78 -24.49 6.61 -11.61
CA ARG A 78 -23.61 5.68 -12.34
C ARG A 78 -22.14 5.77 -11.99
N PHE A 79 -21.75 6.68 -11.10
CA PHE A 79 -20.36 6.81 -10.68
C PHE A 79 -20.19 6.47 -9.21
N THR A 80 -19.09 5.81 -8.88
CA THR A 80 -18.67 5.59 -7.51
C THR A 80 -17.17 5.84 -7.38
N PHE A 81 -16.77 6.29 -6.20
CA PHE A 81 -15.39 6.33 -5.79
C PHE A 81 -15.15 5.22 -4.76
N TYR A 82 -14.17 4.38 -5.04
CA TYR A 82 -13.77 3.30 -4.18
C TYR A 82 -12.33 3.51 -3.70
N PHE A 83 -12.10 3.31 -2.42
CA PHE A 83 -10.79 3.34 -1.80
C PHE A 83 -10.57 2.09 -0.97
N GLU A 84 -9.49 1.37 -1.24
CA GLU A 84 -9.11 0.15 -0.53
C GLU A 84 -7.75 0.29 0.10
N GLY A 85 -7.62 -0.19 1.33
CA GLY A 85 -6.37 -0.34 2.05
C GLY A 85 -6.17 -1.77 2.55
N GLY A 86 -4.94 -2.26 2.46
CA GLY A 86 -4.52 -3.56 2.97
C GLY A 86 -3.20 -3.46 3.71
N TYR A 87 -3.04 -4.23 4.77
CA TYR A 87 -1.82 -4.24 5.58
C TYR A 87 -1.47 -5.66 6.04
N ASN A 88 -0.27 -6.09 5.73
CA ASN A 88 0.24 -7.39 6.15
C ASN A 88 1.56 -7.20 6.91
N PRO A 89 1.55 -7.32 8.25
CA PRO A 89 2.75 -7.17 9.08
C PRO A 89 3.49 -8.49 9.32
N TRP A 90 3.03 -9.62 8.77
CA TRP A 90 3.44 -10.93 9.24
C TRP A 90 4.83 -11.36 8.76
N THR A 91 5.56 -12.01 9.66
CA THR A 91 6.72 -12.83 9.36
C THR A 91 6.29 -14.27 9.55
N LEU A 92 6.24 -15.05 8.47
CA LEU A 92 5.67 -16.40 8.45
C LEU A 92 6.57 -17.44 9.13
N ASN A 93 7.88 -17.29 9.00
CA ASN A 93 8.85 -18.14 9.67
C ASN A 93 10.09 -17.32 10.08
N LYS A 94 10.66 -17.64 11.25
CA LYS A 94 11.82 -16.95 11.83
C LYS A 94 13.04 -17.85 11.91
N ASP A 95 13.14 -18.88 11.08
CA ASP A 95 14.31 -19.75 11.05
C ASP A 95 15.57 -18.96 10.71
N ILE A 96 16.68 -19.39 11.29
CA ILE A 96 17.98 -18.69 11.17
C ILE A 96 18.47 -18.68 9.72
N GLU A 97 18.13 -19.72 8.96
CA GLU A 97 18.58 -19.89 7.57
C GLU A 97 17.63 -19.28 6.55
N VAL A 98 16.31 -19.35 6.78
CA VAL A 98 15.30 -18.87 5.84
C VAL A 98 14.23 -18.07 6.53
N ASN A 99 14.30 -16.77 6.37
CA ASN A 99 13.33 -15.85 6.95
C ASN A 99 12.22 -15.56 5.94
N ARG A 100 11.07 -16.25 6.07
CA ARG A 100 9.90 -16.02 5.22
C ARG A 100 9.15 -14.77 5.68
N LYS A 101 9.09 -13.75 4.83
CA LYS A 101 8.39 -12.47 5.10
C LYS A 101 7.38 -12.17 4.01
N LEU A 102 6.18 -11.82 4.44
CA LEU A 102 5.13 -11.29 3.57
C LEU A 102 4.63 -9.97 4.14
N LYS A 103 5.53 -8.99 4.25
CA LYS A 103 5.15 -7.69 4.77
C LYS A 103 4.84 -6.75 3.62
N HIS A 104 3.64 -6.21 3.60
CA HIS A 104 3.27 -5.19 2.63
C HIS A 104 2.16 -4.29 3.16
N PHE A 105 2.12 -3.12 2.60
CA PHE A 105 1.06 -2.15 2.75
C PHE A 105 0.56 -1.77 1.36
N LEU A 106 -0.73 -1.72 1.15
CA LEU A 106 -1.35 -1.41 -0.13
C LEU A 106 -2.42 -0.35 0.06
N ILE A 107 -2.45 0.63 -0.84
CA ILE A 107 -3.59 1.53 -1.04
C ILE A 107 -3.99 1.53 -2.50
N SER A 108 -5.29 1.60 -2.75
CA SER A 108 -5.84 1.49 -4.11
C SER A 108 -7.11 2.35 -4.26
N PRO A 109 -7.00 3.63 -4.62
CA PRO A 109 -8.12 4.43 -5.08
C PRO A 109 -8.58 3.98 -6.47
N GLU A 110 -9.89 4.05 -6.72
CA GLU A 110 -10.52 3.69 -7.98
C GLU A 110 -11.77 4.53 -8.23
N VAL A 111 -11.93 5.02 -9.44
CA VAL A 111 -13.19 5.61 -9.93
C VAL A 111 -13.86 4.61 -10.84
N ARG A 112 -15.16 4.36 -10.61
CA ARG A 112 -15.96 3.34 -11.30
C ARG A 112 -17.14 3.98 -12.03
N TYR A 113 -17.40 3.46 -13.21
CA TYR A 113 -18.60 3.73 -13.99
C TYR A 113 -19.45 2.48 -14.10
N TRP A 114 -20.71 2.55 -13.69
CA TRP A 114 -21.70 1.49 -13.70
C TRP A 114 -22.57 1.57 -14.96
N PHE A 115 -22.75 0.45 -15.65
CA PHE A 115 -23.56 0.44 -16.88
C PHE A 115 -25.05 0.64 -16.63
N CYS A 116 -25.53 0.22 -15.48
CA CYS A 116 -26.92 0.42 -15.06
C CYS A 116 -26.98 1.44 -13.91
N GLU A 117 -27.05 0.99 -12.69
CA GLU A 117 -27.18 1.78 -11.47
C GLU A 117 -25.96 1.52 -10.57
N SER A 118 -25.54 2.50 -9.80
CA SER A 118 -24.44 2.34 -8.85
C SER A 118 -24.72 1.18 -7.87
N PHE A 119 -23.69 0.36 -7.61
CA PHE A 119 -23.74 -0.86 -6.79
C PHE A 119 -24.59 -2.00 -7.35
N ASN A 120 -24.84 -2.03 -8.65
CA ASN A 120 -25.63 -3.08 -9.29
C ASN A 120 -25.09 -3.45 -10.69
N GLY A 121 -24.75 -4.72 -10.88
CA GLY A 121 -24.37 -5.26 -12.18
C GLY A 121 -22.94 -4.94 -12.60
N HIS A 122 -22.75 -4.70 -13.88
CA HIS A 122 -21.44 -4.49 -14.50
C HIS A 122 -20.90 -3.09 -14.27
N PHE A 123 -19.58 -2.99 -14.07
CA PHE A 123 -18.88 -1.72 -14.04
C PHE A 123 -17.49 -1.83 -14.66
N VAL A 124 -16.99 -0.68 -15.08
CA VAL A 124 -15.57 -0.47 -15.44
C VAL A 124 -14.99 0.59 -14.53
N GLY A 125 -13.70 0.52 -14.27
CA GLY A 125 -13.03 1.48 -13.41
C GLY A 125 -11.63 1.83 -13.87
N ILE A 126 -11.14 2.95 -13.37
CA ILE A 126 -9.74 3.34 -13.47
C ILE A 126 -9.19 3.31 -12.06
N ASN A 127 -8.17 2.49 -11.83
CA ASN A 127 -7.52 2.34 -10.54
C ASN A 127 -6.09 2.89 -10.57
N ALA A 128 -5.65 3.39 -9.43
CA ALA A 128 -4.26 3.63 -9.13
C ALA A 128 -3.90 2.81 -7.89
N ASN A 129 -2.66 2.32 -7.84
CA ASN A 129 -2.21 1.47 -6.75
C ASN A 129 -0.86 1.95 -6.26
N TYR A 130 -0.66 1.91 -4.96
CA TYR A 130 0.63 2.10 -4.35
C TYR A 130 0.85 1.02 -3.28
N THR A 131 1.99 0.37 -3.32
CA THR A 131 2.35 -0.64 -2.33
C THR A 131 3.79 -0.48 -1.89
N GLN A 132 4.03 -0.67 -0.60
CA GLN A 132 5.36 -0.90 -0.05
C GLN A 132 5.44 -2.34 0.41
N PHE A 133 6.56 -2.99 0.13
CA PHE A 133 6.71 -4.40 0.43
C PHE A 133 8.10 -4.75 0.96
N ASN A 134 8.13 -5.80 1.77
CA ASN A 134 9.35 -6.49 2.20
C ASN A 134 9.05 -8.00 2.14
N LEU A 135 9.45 -8.59 1.03
CA LEU A 135 9.11 -9.95 0.65
C LEU A 135 10.36 -10.83 0.63
N SER A 136 10.26 -12.01 1.22
CA SER A 136 11.37 -12.95 1.30
C SER A 136 10.86 -14.38 1.31
N ALA A 137 11.47 -15.23 0.51
CA ALA A 137 11.18 -16.67 0.42
C ALA A 137 9.70 -17.00 0.12
N ILE A 138 9.04 -16.18 -0.69
CA ILE A 138 7.67 -16.39 -1.11
C ILE A 138 7.68 -16.80 -2.59
N PRO A 139 6.91 -17.81 -3.00
CA PRO A 139 6.80 -18.22 -4.39
C PRO A 139 6.00 -17.18 -5.18
N ILE A 140 6.64 -16.08 -5.57
CA ILE A 140 6.08 -15.06 -6.44
C ILE A 140 6.59 -15.33 -7.86
N PRO A 141 5.71 -15.32 -8.89
CA PRO A 141 6.15 -15.47 -10.26
C PRO A 141 7.25 -14.45 -10.61
N ASN A 142 8.31 -14.89 -11.29
CA ASN A 142 9.45 -14.05 -11.70
C ASN A 142 9.05 -12.86 -12.59
N VAL A 143 7.82 -12.85 -13.08
CA VAL A 143 7.22 -11.70 -13.79
C VAL A 143 7.14 -10.47 -12.88
N PHE A 144 6.82 -10.66 -11.59
CA PHE A 144 6.66 -9.55 -10.65
C PHE A 144 7.96 -9.16 -9.93
N LEU A 145 8.76 -10.14 -9.54
CA LEU A 145 10.03 -9.91 -8.85
C LEU A 145 11.09 -10.84 -9.43
N THR A 146 12.27 -10.30 -9.74
CA THR A 146 13.41 -11.10 -10.17
C THR A 146 14.06 -11.75 -8.96
N THR A 147 14.19 -13.05 -8.97
CA THR A 147 15.04 -13.78 -8.02
C THR A 147 16.44 -13.90 -8.61
N ASN A 148 17.41 -13.22 -7.99
CA ASN A 148 18.80 -13.32 -8.42
C ASN A 148 19.51 -14.50 -7.80
N SER A 149 20.50 -14.98 -8.55
CA SER A 149 21.21 -16.24 -8.33
C SER A 149 22.20 -16.28 -7.17
N THR A 150 22.25 -15.30 -6.26
CA THR A 150 23.31 -15.16 -5.23
C THR A 150 22.86 -15.42 -3.80
N GLY A 151 21.57 -15.66 -3.53
CA GLY A 151 21.06 -15.96 -2.19
C GLY A 151 21.32 -17.40 -1.73
N PRO A 152 21.09 -17.74 -0.44
CA PRO A 152 21.18 -19.10 0.05
C PRO A 152 20.18 -20.00 -0.67
N LEU A 153 20.58 -21.26 -0.91
CA LEU A 153 19.72 -22.25 -1.51
C LEU A 153 18.69 -22.77 -0.48
N VAL A 154 17.41 -22.68 -0.84
CA VAL A 154 16.31 -23.30 -0.10
C VAL A 154 15.56 -24.17 -1.10
N ASP A 155 15.48 -25.46 -0.84
CA ASP A 155 14.87 -26.44 -1.76
C ASP A 155 15.42 -26.33 -3.20
N GLY A 156 16.75 -26.08 -3.33
CA GLY A 156 17.41 -25.93 -4.64
C GLY A 156 17.25 -24.55 -5.29
N SER A 157 16.51 -23.63 -4.69
CA SER A 157 16.32 -22.28 -5.20
C SER A 157 17.00 -21.23 -4.32
N ARG A 158 17.69 -20.27 -4.93
CA ARG A 158 18.30 -19.16 -4.20
C ARG A 158 17.21 -18.16 -3.78
N VAL A 159 17.21 -17.79 -2.52
CA VAL A 159 16.20 -16.92 -1.94
C VAL A 159 16.79 -15.55 -1.62
N THR A 160 16.18 -14.52 -2.18
CA THR A 160 16.51 -13.12 -1.91
C THR A 160 15.40 -12.45 -1.09
N ARG A 161 15.76 -11.41 -0.34
CA ARG A 161 14.82 -10.50 0.29
C ARG A 161 14.71 -9.25 -0.57
N ASN A 162 13.49 -8.97 -1.03
CA ASN A 162 13.17 -7.80 -1.84
C ASN A 162 12.41 -6.79 -0.98
N GLN A 163 12.95 -5.58 -0.87
CA GLN A 163 12.36 -4.51 -0.10
C GLN A 163 12.26 -3.25 -0.96
N GLY A 164 11.07 -2.71 -1.12
CA GLY A 164 10.86 -1.53 -1.94
C GLY A 164 9.42 -1.10 -2.03
N TRP A 165 9.11 -0.42 -3.10
CA TRP A 165 7.77 0.05 -3.39
C TRP A 165 7.41 -0.17 -4.86
N ALA A 166 6.11 -0.20 -5.12
CA ALA A 166 5.58 -0.20 -6.47
C ALA A 166 4.39 0.75 -6.56
N ALA A 167 4.29 1.42 -7.70
CA ALA A 167 3.14 2.22 -8.07
C ALA A 167 2.61 1.75 -9.42
N GLY A 168 1.29 1.75 -9.57
CA GLY A 168 0.67 1.28 -10.80
C GLY A 168 -0.65 1.96 -11.06
N ALA A 169 -1.10 1.88 -12.32
CA ALA A 169 -2.41 2.31 -12.74
C ALA A 169 -2.97 1.33 -13.77
N GLY A 170 -4.28 1.17 -13.78
CA GLY A 170 -4.91 0.21 -14.66
C GLY A 170 -6.40 0.42 -14.83
N LEU A 171 -6.95 -0.42 -15.69
CA LEU A 171 -8.38 -0.52 -15.93
C LEU A 171 -8.92 -1.73 -15.19
N THR A 172 -10.06 -1.56 -14.55
CA THR A 172 -10.80 -2.62 -13.85
C THR A 172 -12.10 -2.90 -14.57
N TYR A 173 -12.48 -4.16 -14.60
CA TYR A 173 -13.81 -4.61 -14.93
C TYR A 173 -14.32 -5.48 -13.80
N GLY A 174 -15.60 -5.34 -13.47
CA GLY A 174 -16.21 -6.14 -12.43
C GLY A 174 -17.72 -6.29 -12.59
N TYR A 175 -18.22 -7.20 -11.78
CA TYR A 175 -19.64 -7.46 -11.64
C TYR A 175 -20.04 -7.59 -10.19
N GLN A 176 -21.11 -6.95 -9.80
CA GLN A 176 -21.67 -6.98 -8.46
C GLN A 176 -23.04 -7.65 -8.45
N TRP A 177 -23.20 -8.67 -7.60
CA TRP A 177 -24.44 -9.38 -7.33
C TRP A 177 -25.08 -8.87 -6.06
N ILE A 178 -26.36 -8.55 -6.13
CA ILE A 178 -27.17 -8.18 -4.97
C ILE A 178 -27.66 -9.46 -4.30
N LEU A 179 -27.24 -9.72 -3.06
CA LEU A 179 -27.68 -10.88 -2.26
C LEU A 179 -28.89 -10.58 -1.39
N GLY A 180 -29.10 -9.31 -1.06
CA GLY A 180 -30.18 -8.90 -0.18
C GLY A 180 -30.26 -7.38 -0.01
N LYS A 181 -30.96 -6.94 1.03
CA LYS A 181 -31.18 -5.50 1.25
C LYS A 181 -29.89 -4.71 1.42
N ASN A 182 -28.89 -5.28 2.12
CA ASN A 182 -27.66 -4.59 2.51
C ASN A 182 -26.40 -5.34 2.09
N TRP A 183 -26.50 -6.58 1.62
CA TRP A 183 -25.35 -7.41 1.31
C TRP A 183 -25.21 -7.67 -0.19
N ASN A 184 -24.01 -7.46 -0.69
CA ASN A 184 -23.63 -7.75 -2.07
C ASN A 184 -22.33 -8.54 -2.11
N ILE A 185 -22.09 -9.24 -3.22
CA ILE A 185 -20.80 -9.85 -3.58
C ILE A 185 -20.33 -9.23 -4.89
N GLU A 186 -19.03 -9.05 -5.03
CA GLU A 186 -18.42 -8.48 -6.22
C GLU A 186 -17.22 -9.30 -6.65
N ALA A 187 -17.13 -9.56 -7.95
CA ALA A 187 -15.92 -10.08 -8.58
C ALA A 187 -15.28 -9.01 -9.46
N THR A 188 -13.96 -8.84 -9.34
CA THR A 188 -13.20 -7.82 -10.07
C THR A 188 -11.92 -8.38 -10.64
N VAL A 189 -11.57 -7.90 -11.83
CA VAL A 189 -10.28 -8.11 -12.47
C VAL A 189 -9.79 -6.79 -13.07
N GLY A 190 -8.51 -6.51 -12.95
CA GLY A 190 -7.90 -5.31 -13.51
C GLY A 190 -6.55 -5.59 -14.11
N LEU A 191 -6.25 -4.91 -15.19
CA LEU A 191 -4.98 -4.98 -15.89
C LEU A 191 -4.42 -3.57 -16.04
N GLY A 192 -3.10 -3.44 -16.01
CA GLY A 192 -2.45 -2.15 -16.16
C GLY A 192 -0.94 -2.23 -16.04
N TYR A 193 -0.37 -1.08 -15.81
CA TYR A 193 1.05 -0.87 -15.76
C TYR A 193 1.53 -0.68 -14.32
N TRP A 194 2.69 -1.26 -14.00
CA TRP A 194 3.40 -1.13 -12.75
C TRP A 194 4.80 -0.60 -12.95
N TYR A 195 5.18 0.34 -12.14
CA TYR A 195 6.55 0.77 -11.90
C TYR A 195 6.98 0.27 -10.52
N THR A 196 8.10 -0.44 -10.46
CA THR A 196 8.58 -1.06 -9.22
C THR A 196 10.05 -0.73 -9.01
N LEU A 197 10.39 -0.22 -7.84
CA LEU A 197 11.75 0.05 -7.40
C LEU A 197 12.00 -0.66 -6.08
N TYR A 198 13.00 -1.55 -6.04
CA TYR A 198 13.31 -2.32 -4.86
C TYR A 198 14.77 -2.70 -4.75
N ASP A 199 15.22 -2.83 -3.49
CA ASP A 199 16.53 -3.31 -3.14
C ASP A 199 16.49 -4.82 -2.86
N GLN A 200 17.48 -5.52 -3.36
CA GLN A 200 17.69 -6.94 -3.12
C GLN A 200 18.77 -7.14 -2.05
N TYR A 201 18.46 -7.98 -1.08
CA TYR A 201 19.35 -8.38 0.00
C TYR A 201 19.45 -9.90 0.06
N GLU A 202 20.55 -10.42 0.61
CA GLU A 202 20.61 -11.83 1.02
C GLU A 202 19.50 -12.13 2.03
N ASN A 203 18.90 -13.32 1.94
CA ASN A 203 17.87 -13.74 2.90
C ASN A 203 18.47 -14.26 4.20
N ARG A 204 19.20 -13.39 4.91
CA ARG A 204 19.76 -13.64 6.24
C ARG A 204 19.32 -12.55 7.21
N LYS A 205 19.50 -12.77 8.52
CA LYS A 205 19.11 -11.81 9.56
C LYS A 205 19.76 -10.42 9.39
N CYS A 206 21.00 -10.39 8.88
CA CYS A 206 21.74 -9.17 8.49
C CYS A 206 22.30 -9.36 7.08
N GLY A 207 21.43 -9.68 6.10
CA GLY A 207 21.84 -9.92 4.73
C GLY A 207 22.46 -8.70 4.07
N LEU A 208 23.53 -8.91 3.31
CA LEU A 208 24.21 -7.86 2.56
C LEU A 208 23.31 -7.35 1.41
N PHE A 209 23.40 -6.06 1.16
CA PHE A 209 22.83 -5.43 -0.02
C PHE A 209 23.49 -6.01 -1.28
N GLN A 210 22.70 -6.35 -2.29
CA GLN A 210 23.18 -6.90 -3.54
C GLN A 210 23.06 -5.89 -4.67
N GLN A 211 21.86 -5.39 -4.89
CA GLN A 211 21.59 -4.42 -5.96
C GLN A 211 20.24 -3.73 -5.77
N THR A 212 20.07 -2.59 -6.41
CA THR A 212 18.78 -1.94 -6.63
C THR A 212 18.23 -2.35 -7.99
N VAL A 213 16.97 -2.73 -8.04
CA VAL A 213 16.29 -3.17 -9.26
C VAL A 213 15.12 -2.25 -9.56
N GLU A 214 15.11 -1.74 -10.77
CA GLU A 214 14.00 -0.98 -11.35
C GLU A 214 13.29 -1.83 -12.41
N ARG A 215 11.96 -1.88 -12.37
CA ARG A 215 11.18 -2.67 -13.33
C ARG A 215 9.92 -1.97 -13.76
N HIS A 216 9.63 -2.15 -15.04
CA HIS A 216 8.42 -1.76 -15.71
C HIS A 216 7.67 -3.05 -16.10
N LEU A 217 6.42 -3.16 -15.68
CA LEU A 217 5.64 -4.38 -15.88
C LEU A 217 4.22 -4.03 -16.32
N PHE A 218 3.72 -4.73 -17.33
CA PHE A 218 2.31 -4.77 -17.64
C PHE A 218 1.71 -6.07 -17.08
N GLY A 219 0.67 -5.95 -16.24
CA GLY A 219 0.10 -7.11 -15.56
C GLY A 219 -1.16 -6.79 -14.76
N PRO A 220 -1.64 -7.74 -13.94
CA PRO A 220 -2.82 -7.53 -13.12
C PRO A 220 -2.59 -6.42 -12.10
N THR A 221 -3.51 -5.45 -12.05
CA THR A 221 -3.54 -4.36 -11.08
C THR A 221 -4.57 -4.59 -9.99
N ARG A 222 -5.55 -5.43 -10.26
CA ARG A 222 -6.60 -5.80 -9.32
C ARG A 222 -7.10 -7.22 -9.59
N CYS A 223 -7.31 -7.97 -8.53
CA CYS A 223 -8.05 -9.22 -8.54
C CYS A 223 -8.80 -9.32 -7.22
N GLY A 224 -10.12 -9.49 -7.27
CA GLY A 224 -10.93 -9.46 -6.05
C GLY A 224 -12.20 -10.30 -6.14
N LEU A 225 -12.50 -10.93 -5.02
CA LEU A 225 -13.82 -11.43 -4.68
C LEU A 225 -14.19 -10.76 -3.35
N SER A 226 -15.07 -9.78 -3.41
CA SER A 226 -15.35 -8.90 -2.25
C SER A 226 -16.74 -9.11 -1.70
N PHE A 227 -16.85 -9.10 -0.37
CA PHE A 227 -18.10 -8.95 0.34
C PHE A 227 -18.35 -7.48 0.65
N ILE A 228 -19.58 -7.04 0.48
CA ILE A 228 -19.97 -5.64 0.56
C ILE A 228 -21.16 -5.50 1.49
N TYR A 229 -21.07 -4.57 2.42
CA TYR A 229 -22.19 -4.11 3.23
C TYR A 229 -22.57 -2.69 2.82
N LEU A 230 -23.81 -2.49 2.36
CA LEU A 230 -24.35 -1.19 1.94
C LEU A 230 -25.10 -0.52 3.08
N PHE A 231 -24.68 0.70 3.40
CA PHE A 231 -25.43 1.61 4.26
C PHE A 231 -26.44 2.35 3.39
N LYS A 232 -27.71 2.30 3.78
CA LYS A 232 -28.81 2.99 3.10
C LYS A 232 -29.35 4.09 3.98
#